data_b79c2f7828295b93209f4bf7126e9120
#
_entry.id   b79c2f7828295b93209f4bf7126e9120
#
_cell.length_a   1.000
_cell.length_b   1.000
_cell.length_c   1.000
_cell.angle_alpha   90.00
_cell.angle_beta   90.00
_cell.angle_gamma   90.00
#
_symmetry.space_group_name_H-M   'P 1'
#
loop_
_entity.id
_entity.type
_entity.pdbx_description
1 polymer ?
#
loop_
_entity_poly.entity_id
_entity_poly.type
_entity_poly.pdbx_seq_one_letter_code
_entity_poly.pdbx_strand_id
1 'polypeptide(L)'
;MRRDRRWAVGFILLLGAELAGLVWLLLINRTEWIIRLGIVNADRLIRASWLIWASAGILFGLFLFLGLRKQKKRERAIPIKLTFAPDKLQNPSDIREELNRFIAERPQLKDLLEQGLDQLDNISRKKDKMNEILERNDVSLLSEAAGALNDAEQTLCKKLVLVLNRALLCDPQEENVHRKEAVYQEHARFMQAFLTENEDVLNRCEKLLGETLRYVEEKKAGQETMDLQIMTDVIHSLYNDGIKMDIK
;
A
#
# COMPACT_ATOMS: atom_id res chain seq x y z
N MET A 1 -17.35 7.92 6.36
CA MET A 1 -17.29 8.69 5.09
C MET A 1 -18.47 9.61 4.81
N ARG A 2 -19.76 9.21 4.98
CA ARG A 2 -20.91 10.10 4.72
C ARG A 2 -21.07 11.28 5.69
N ARG A 3 -20.65 11.15 6.95
CA ARG A 3 -20.80 12.18 7.98
C ARG A 3 -19.84 13.35 7.78
N ASP A 4 -18.61 13.09 7.37
CA ASP A 4 -17.57 14.12 7.15
C ASP A 4 -17.87 14.96 5.89
N ARG A 5 -18.47 14.35 4.87
CA ARG A 5 -18.91 15.05 3.67
C ARG A 5 -20.05 16.06 3.95
N ARG A 6 -20.94 15.75 4.90
CA ARG A 6 -22.02 16.66 5.32
C ARG A 6 -21.48 17.88 6.07
N TRP A 7 -20.47 17.72 6.90
CA TRP A 7 -19.80 18.82 7.59
C TRP A 7 -19.04 19.73 6.62
N ALA A 8 -18.34 19.18 5.64
CA ALA A 8 -17.63 19.96 4.63
C ALA A 8 -18.60 20.76 3.75
N VAL A 9 -19.72 20.15 3.34
CA VAL A 9 -20.77 20.84 2.55
C VAL A 9 -21.44 21.93 3.37
N GLY A 10 -21.80 21.67 4.63
CA GLY A 10 -22.37 22.66 5.52
C GLY A 10 -21.47 23.87 5.73
N PHE A 11 -20.17 23.64 5.88
CA PHE A 11 -19.18 24.70 6.06
C PHE A 11 -18.94 25.53 4.79
N ILE A 12 -18.91 24.90 3.61
CA ILE A 12 -18.81 25.59 2.32
C ILE A 12 -20.04 26.50 2.10
N LEU A 13 -21.22 26.03 2.47
CA LEU A 13 -22.45 26.82 2.40
C LEU A 13 -22.43 28.01 3.35
N LEU A 14 -21.91 27.83 4.57
CA LEU A 14 -21.80 28.90 5.57
C LEU A 14 -20.78 29.96 5.15
N LEU A 15 -19.63 29.57 4.62
CA LEU A 15 -18.64 30.46 4.02
C LEU A 15 -19.20 31.22 2.81
N GLY A 16 -19.96 30.55 1.95
CA GLY A 16 -20.62 31.16 0.80
C GLY A 16 -21.65 32.20 1.23
N ALA A 17 -22.43 31.95 2.28
CA ALA A 17 -23.40 32.88 2.85
C ALA A 17 -22.74 34.11 3.50
N GLU A 18 -21.63 33.89 4.24
CA GLU A 18 -20.84 34.99 4.81
C GLU A 18 -20.20 35.87 3.73
N LEU A 19 -19.69 35.26 2.65
CA LEU A 19 -19.11 35.98 1.52
C LEU A 19 -20.17 36.81 0.79
N ALA A 20 -21.35 36.25 0.54
CA ALA A 20 -22.47 36.94 -0.06
C ALA A 20 -22.95 38.11 0.82
N GLY A 21 -23.00 37.91 2.14
CA GLY A 21 -23.36 38.96 3.11
C GLY A 21 -22.33 40.10 3.11
N LEU A 22 -21.05 39.81 3.06
CA LEU A 22 -19.97 40.78 3.04
C LEU A 22 -19.92 41.57 1.75
N VAL A 23 -20.12 40.91 0.61
CA VAL A 23 -20.27 41.55 -0.71
C VAL A 23 -21.51 42.48 -0.76
N TRP A 24 -22.64 42.02 -0.23
CA TRP A 24 -23.86 42.81 -0.12
C TRP A 24 -23.65 44.06 0.74
N LEU A 25 -23.01 43.92 1.90
CA LEU A 25 -22.73 45.00 2.85
C LEU A 25 -21.75 46.04 2.27
N LEU A 26 -20.71 45.59 1.55
CA LEU A 26 -19.67 46.44 0.97
C LEU A 26 -20.10 47.14 -0.32
N LEU A 27 -20.86 46.45 -1.19
CA LEU A 27 -21.26 47.01 -2.49
C LEU A 27 -22.56 47.84 -2.43
N ILE A 28 -23.55 47.37 -1.68
CA ILE A 28 -24.88 48.02 -1.67
C ILE A 28 -24.92 49.20 -0.68
N ASN A 29 -24.25 49.10 0.49
CA ASN A 29 -24.26 50.14 1.51
C ASN A 29 -23.03 51.05 1.54
N ARG A 30 -22.14 50.93 0.55
CA ARG A 30 -20.89 51.72 0.54
C ARG A 30 -21.12 53.21 0.64
N THR A 31 -22.11 53.72 -0.05
CA THR A 31 -22.52 55.14 -0.05
C THR A 31 -23.03 55.60 1.31
N GLU A 32 -23.86 54.80 1.99
CA GLU A 32 -24.34 55.13 3.33
C GLU A 32 -23.23 55.13 4.37
N TRP A 33 -22.26 54.21 4.28
CA TRP A 33 -21.10 54.16 5.18
C TRP A 33 -20.18 55.34 4.99
N ILE A 34 -19.97 55.78 3.74
CA ILE A 34 -19.19 56.99 3.43
C ILE A 34 -19.86 58.25 4.01
N ILE A 35 -21.16 58.36 3.92
CA ILE A 35 -21.93 59.49 4.42
C ILE A 35 -21.92 59.52 5.96
N ARG A 36 -22.04 58.37 6.64
CA ARG A 36 -22.08 58.31 8.11
C ARG A 36 -20.73 58.40 8.79
N LEU A 37 -19.68 57.79 8.22
CA LEU A 37 -18.37 57.64 8.86
C LEU A 37 -17.26 58.50 8.25
N GLY A 38 -17.53 59.14 7.13
CA GLY A 38 -16.52 59.85 6.33
C GLY A 38 -15.65 58.89 5.51
N ILE A 39 -15.08 59.39 4.41
CA ILE A 39 -14.36 58.61 3.40
C ILE A 39 -13.16 57.81 4.03
N VAL A 40 -12.41 58.44 4.92
CA VAL A 40 -11.18 57.84 5.53
C VAL A 40 -11.52 56.70 6.47
N ASN A 41 -12.57 56.81 7.27
CA ASN A 41 -12.98 55.77 8.22
C ASN A 41 -13.70 54.59 7.53
N ALA A 42 -14.50 54.90 6.50
CA ALA A 42 -15.11 53.87 5.68
C ALA A 42 -14.06 53.01 4.95
N ASP A 43 -13.01 53.61 4.40
CA ASP A 43 -11.91 52.89 3.74
C ASP A 43 -11.08 52.03 4.70
N ARG A 44 -10.85 52.52 5.92
CA ARG A 44 -10.21 51.71 6.99
C ARG A 44 -11.05 50.50 7.40
N LEU A 45 -12.33 50.64 7.57
CA LEU A 45 -13.26 49.54 7.88
C LEU A 45 -13.34 48.50 6.79
N ILE A 46 -13.34 48.90 5.54
CA ILE A 46 -13.32 48.01 4.39
C ILE A 46 -12.02 47.19 4.35
N ARG A 47 -10.85 47.84 4.57
CA ARG A 47 -9.55 47.17 4.63
C ARG A 47 -9.47 46.21 5.82
N ALA A 48 -9.96 46.61 7.00
CA ALA A 48 -9.99 45.74 8.17
C ALA A 48 -10.86 44.49 7.95
N SER A 49 -12.03 44.64 7.33
CA SER A 49 -12.91 43.49 7.02
C SER A 49 -12.29 42.51 6.03
N TRP A 50 -11.55 42.99 5.02
CA TRP A 50 -10.79 42.15 4.10
C TRP A 50 -9.65 41.38 4.80
N LEU A 51 -8.93 42.02 5.74
CA LEU A 51 -7.86 41.36 6.52
C LEU A 51 -8.42 40.27 7.43
N ILE A 52 -9.54 40.53 8.09
CA ILE A 52 -10.22 39.51 8.93
C ILE A 52 -10.66 38.31 8.07
N TRP A 53 -11.21 38.59 6.91
CA TRP A 53 -11.68 37.54 6.02
C TRP A 53 -10.53 36.70 5.44
N ALA A 54 -9.43 37.32 5.01
CA ALA A 54 -8.24 36.63 4.54
C ALA A 54 -7.60 35.75 5.64
N SER A 55 -7.56 36.27 6.89
CA SER A 55 -7.04 35.49 8.02
C SER A 55 -7.91 34.28 8.36
N ALA A 56 -9.23 34.41 8.30
CA ALA A 56 -10.16 33.30 8.51
C ALA A 56 -10.00 32.21 7.41
N GLY A 57 -9.82 32.62 6.16
CA GLY A 57 -9.54 31.70 5.05
C GLY A 57 -8.24 30.93 5.20
N ILE A 58 -7.17 31.60 5.65
CA ILE A 58 -5.87 30.96 5.92
C ILE A 58 -5.98 29.95 7.06
N LEU A 59 -6.62 30.31 8.17
CA LEU A 59 -6.81 29.43 9.33
C LEU A 59 -7.63 28.20 8.94
N PHE A 60 -8.66 28.36 8.12
CA PHE A 60 -9.46 27.24 7.64
C PHE A 60 -8.68 26.32 6.70
N GLY A 61 -7.91 26.87 5.76
CA GLY A 61 -7.02 26.10 4.89
C GLY A 61 -6.01 25.27 5.69
N LEU A 62 -5.47 25.85 6.74
CA LEU A 62 -4.54 25.19 7.67
C LEU A 62 -5.24 24.07 8.46
N PHE A 63 -6.46 24.30 8.91
CA PHE A 63 -7.27 23.30 9.62
C PHE A 63 -7.64 22.12 8.70
N LEU A 64 -8.04 22.38 7.47
CA LEU A 64 -8.28 21.33 6.47
C LEU A 64 -7.00 20.53 6.15
N PHE A 65 -5.89 21.22 5.94
CA PHE A 65 -4.60 20.59 5.68
C PHE A 65 -4.13 19.70 6.84
N LEU A 66 -4.27 20.17 8.08
CA LEU A 66 -3.95 19.39 9.27
C LEU A 66 -4.92 18.23 9.48
N GLY A 67 -6.21 18.42 9.17
CA GLY A 67 -7.23 17.36 9.19
C GLY A 67 -6.94 16.26 8.19
N LEU A 68 -6.61 16.61 6.94
CA LEU A 68 -6.22 15.67 5.90
C LEU A 68 -4.90 14.96 6.20
N ARG A 69 -3.91 15.67 6.79
CA ARG A 69 -2.68 15.05 7.28
C ARG A 69 -2.92 14.06 8.43
N LYS A 70 -3.85 14.38 9.34
CA LYS A 70 -4.22 13.50 10.45
C LYS A 70 -4.95 12.24 9.95
N GLN A 71 -5.80 12.37 8.92
CA GLN A 71 -6.43 11.21 8.26
C GLN A 71 -5.39 10.33 7.57
N LYS A 72 -4.49 10.90 6.78
CA LYS A 72 -3.39 10.15 6.14
C LYS A 72 -2.44 9.47 7.15
N LYS A 73 -2.20 10.10 8.32
CA LYS A 73 -1.45 9.46 9.41
C LYS A 73 -2.26 8.37 10.14
N ARG A 74 -3.58 8.49 10.25
CA ARG A 74 -4.43 7.45 10.84
C ARG A 74 -4.56 6.22 9.94
N GLU A 75 -4.56 6.40 8.61
CA GLU A 75 -4.52 5.29 7.66
C GLU A 75 -3.16 4.55 7.70
N ARG A 76 -2.06 5.26 8.08
CA ARG A 76 -0.71 4.66 8.22
C ARG A 76 -0.40 4.10 9.61
N ALA A 77 -1.19 4.38 10.61
CA ALA A 77 -0.90 4.03 11.99
C ALA A 77 -2.07 3.29 12.67
N ILE A 78 -2.55 2.21 12.06
CA ILE A 78 -3.03 1.10 12.87
C ILE A 78 -1.75 0.33 13.23
N PRO A 79 -1.25 0.37 14.49
CA PRO A 79 -0.19 -0.55 14.88
C PRO A 79 -0.81 -1.93 14.77
N ILE A 80 -0.53 -2.62 13.67
CA ILE A 80 -0.83 -4.04 13.56
C ILE A 80 0.02 -4.66 14.65
N LYS A 81 -0.62 -5.06 15.74
CA LYS A 81 0.01 -5.93 16.70
C LYS A 81 0.21 -7.23 15.93
N LEU A 82 1.38 -7.36 15.29
CA LEU A 82 1.78 -8.55 14.57
C LEU A 82 1.71 -9.70 15.57
N THR A 83 0.68 -10.52 15.46
CA THR A 83 0.47 -11.66 16.37
C THR A 83 1.41 -12.78 15.98
N PHE A 84 1.78 -12.85 14.69
CA PHE A 84 2.88 -13.67 14.20
C PHE A 84 4.09 -12.76 14.03
N ALA A 85 5.15 -13.01 14.84
CA ALA A 85 6.42 -12.37 14.62
C ALA A 85 6.99 -12.91 13.28
N PRO A 86 7.38 -12.04 12.31
CA PRO A 86 7.97 -12.48 11.04
C PRO A 86 9.18 -13.38 11.25
N ASP A 87 9.90 -13.19 12.37
CA ASP A 87 11.07 -13.95 12.74
C ASP A 87 10.77 -15.40 13.21
N LYS A 88 9.52 -15.68 13.60
CA LYS A 88 9.09 -17.00 14.09
C LYS A 88 8.47 -17.87 12.99
N LEU A 89 7.89 -17.26 11.97
CA LEU A 89 7.28 -17.92 10.82
C LEU A 89 8.12 -17.65 9.56
N GLN A 90 9.39 -18.06 9.58
CA GLN A 90 10.28 -17.97 8.41
C GLN A 90 10.26 -19.23 7.56
N ASN A 91 9.82 -20.34 8.14
CA ASN A 91 9.80 -21.62 7.44
C ASN A 91 8.56 -21.72 6.54
N PRO A 92 8.71 -22.00 5.23
CA PRO A 92 7.58 -22.17 4.32
C PRO A 92 6.56 -23.23 4.78
N SER A 93 7.01 -24.31 5.45
CA SER A 93 6.13 -25.34 5.97
C SER A 93 5.19 -24.84 7.06
N ASP A 94 5.69 -23.99 7.98
CA ASP A 94 4.88 -23.44 9.06
C ASP A 94 3.84 -22.45 8.52
N ILE A 95 4.23 -21.64 7.54
CA ILE A 95 3.31 -20.72 6.85
C ILE A 95 2.21 -21.50 6.12
N ARG A 96 2.56 -22.61 5.48
CA ARG A 96 1.60 -23.49 4.80
C ARG A 96 0.58 -24.08 5.79
N GLU A 97 1.05 -24.56 6.94
CA GLU A 97 0.18 -25.10 7.99
C GLU A 97 -0.80 -24.04 8.50
N GLU A 98 -0.32 -22.84 8.76
CA GLU A 98 -1.14 -21.71 9.20
C GLU A 98 -2.15 -21.27 8.13
N LEU A 99 -1.75 -21.19 6.85
CA LEU A 99 -2.68 -20.88 5.75
C LEU A 99 -3.80 -21.91 5.68
N ASN A 100 -3.48 -23.21 5.72
CA ASN A 100 -4.48 -24.29 5.70
C ASN A 100 -5.42 -24.21 6.90
N ARG A 101 -4.91 -23.90 8.09
CA ARG A 101 -5.73 -23.70 9.29
C ARG A 101 -6.71 -22.53 9.09
N PHE A 102 -6.24 -21.38 8.60
CA PHE A 102 -7.08 -20.21 8.37
C PHE A 102 -8.11 -20.41 7.25
N ILE A 103 -7.78 -21.19 6.21
CA ILE A 103 -8.74 -21.58 5.17
C ILE A 103 -9.93 -22.33 5.79
N ALA A 104 -9.67 -23.23 6.73
CA ALA A 104 -10.71 -23.98 7.41
C ALA A 104 -11.54 -23.12 8.39
N GLU A 105 -10.87 -22.20 9.12
CA GLU A 105 -11.51 -21.35 10.14
C GLU A 105 -12.27 -20.15 9.54
N ARG A 106 -11.90 -19.69 8.33
CA ARG A 106 -12.35 -18.41 7.73
C ARG A 106 -12.78 -18.55 6.27
N PRO A 107 -13.93 -19.18 6.01
CA PRO A 107 -14.40 -19.47 4.66
C PRO A 107 -14.60 -18.22 3.79
N GLN A 108 -14.85 -17.05 4.39
CA GLN A 108 -14.96 -15.77 3.67
C GLN A 108 -13.64 -15.25 3.08
N LEU A 109 -12.48 -15.70 3.58
CA LEU A 109 -11.15 -15.35 3.09
C LEU A 109 -10.50 -16.47 2.29
N LYS A 110 -11.24 -17.56 2.06
CA LYS A 110 -10.73 -18.79 1.45
C LYS A 110 -9.97 -18.51 0.16
N ASP A 111 -10.55 -17.79 -0.78
CA ASP A 111 -9.95 -17.55 -2.09
C ASP A 111 -8.59 -16.81 -1.99
N LEU A 112 -8.49 -15.82 -1.08
CA LEU A 112 -7.25 -15.09 -0.86
C LEU A 112 -6.18 -15.95 -0.19
N LEU A 113 -6.57 -16.80 0.76
CA LEU A 113 -5.64 -17.68 1.46
C LEU A 113 -5.18 -18.83 0.57
N GLU A 114 -6.06 -19.39 -0.27
CA GLU A 114 -5.71 -20.38 -1.30
C GLU A 114 -4.74 -19.79 -2.33
N GLN A 115 -4.97 -18.55 -2.78
CA GLN A 115 -4.00 -17.85 -3.65
C GLN A 115 -2.62 -17.73 -2.98
N GLY A 116 -2.57 -17.41 -1.68
CA GLY A 116 -1.32 -17.39 -0.92
C GLY A 116 -0.63 -18.76 -0.86
N LEU A 117 -1.40 -19.83 -0.70
CA LEU A 117 -0.89 -21.20 -0.69
C LEU A 117 -0.32 -21.60 -2.06
N ASP A 118 -1.04 -21.27 -3.14
CA ASP A 118 -0.61 -21.54 -4.51
C ASP A 118 0.69 -20.79 -4.85
N GLN A 119 0.85 -19.55 -4.35
CA GLN A 119 2.08 -18.77 -4.51
C GLN A 119 3.26 -19.42 -3.78
N LEU A 120 3.04 -19.93 -2.57
CA LEU A 120 4.07 -20.63 -1.80
C LEU A 120 4.48 -21.94 -2.50
N ASP A 121 3.54 -22.68 -3.06
CA ASP A 121 3.82 -23.90 -3.82
C ASP A 121 4.54 -23.61 -5.14
N ASN A 122 4.22 -22.48 -5.76
CA ASN A 122 4.85 -22.05 -7.01
C ASN A 122 6.33 -21.71 -6.80
N ILE A 123 6.68 -20.92 -5.75
CA ILE A 123 8.09 -20.58 -5.49
C ILE A 123 8.90 -21.84 -5.11
N SER A 124 8.32 -22.75 -4.31
CA SER A 124 8.98 -24.02 -3.98
C SER A 124 9.31 -24.83 -5.23
N ARG A 125 8.36 -24.99 -6.14
CA ARG A 125 8.60 -25.70 -7.42
C ARG A 125 9.66 -25.03 -8.28
N LYS A 126 9.77 -23.69 -8.28
CA LYS A 126 10.81 -22.98 -9.02
C LYS A 126 12.19 -23.23 -8.40
N LYS A 127 12.28 -23.26 -7.07
CA LYS A 127 13.53 -23.60 -6.37
C LYS A 127 13.97 -25.03 -6.66
N ASP A 128 13.04 -25.99 -6.63
CA ASP A 128 13.38 -27.39 -6.93
C ASP A 128 13.93 -27.53 -8.35
N LYS A 129 13.31 -26.86 -9.34
CA LYS A 129 13.83 -26.79 -10.71
C LYS A 129 15.22 -26.16 -10.80
N MET A 130 15.45 -25.06 -10.08
CA MET A 130 16.75 -24.40 -10.05
C MET A 130 17.81 -25.31 -9.44
N ASN A 131 17.51 -26.01 -8.35
CA ASN A 131 18.41 -26.98 -7.73
C ASN A 131 18.75 -28.13 -8.69
N GLU A 132 17.77 -28.63 -9.43
CA GLU A 132 18.00 -29.67 -10.46
C GLU A 132 18.95 -29.17 -11.58
N ILE A 133 18.84 -27.89 -11.97
CA ILE A 133 19.74 -27.29 -12.95
C ILE A 133 21.16 -27.17 -12.37
N LEU A 134 21.27 -26.74 -11.10
CA LEU A 134 22.57 -26.62 -10.40
C LEU A 134 23.29 -27.94 -10.27
N GLU A 135 22.59 -29.01 -9.87
CA GLU A 135 23.18 -30.35 -9.72
C GLU A 135 23.79 -30.88 -11.03
N ARG A 136 23.25 -30.46 -12.16
CA ARG A 136 23.71 -30.89 -13.49
C ARG A 136 24.77 -30.00 -14.12
N ASN A 137 25.00 -28.82 -13.55
CA ASN A 137 25.87 -27.81 -14.17
C ASN A 137 26.66 -27.03 -13.08
N ASP A 138 27.98 -27.21 -13.08
CA ASP A 138 28.87 -26.50 -12.14
C ASP A 138 29.23 -25.13 -12.71
N VAL A 139 28.45 -24.08 -12.36
CA VAL A 139 28.68 -22.69 -12.78
C VAL A 139 28.37 -21.74 -11.64
N SER A 140 29.30 -20.85 -11.31
CA SER A 140 29.18 -19.87 -10.22
C SER A 140 27.94 -18.95 -10.36
N LEU A 141 27.63 -18.53 -11.59
CA LEU A 141 26.47 -17.68 -11.89
C LEU A 141 25.12 -18.36 -11.54
N LEU A 142 25.04 -19.69 -11.68
CA LEU A 142 23.85 -20.44 -11.28
C LEU A 142 23.65 -20.43 -9.76
N SER A 143 24.74 -20.37 -9.01
CA SER A 143 24.71 -20.21 -7.55
C SER A 143 24.11 -18.85 -7.13
N GLU A 144 24.43 -17.77 -7.84
CA GLU A 144 23.82 -16.45 -7.59
C GLU A 144 22.32 -16.45 -7.94
N ALA A 145 21.92 -17.09 -9.03
CA ALA A 145 20.53 -17.23 -9.40
C ALA A 145 19.73 -18.02 -8.36
N ALA A 146 20.30 -19.09 -7.82
CA ALA A 146 19.69 -19.85 -6.74
C ALA A 146 19.61 -19.04 -5.43
N GLY A 147 20.62 -18.23 -5.12
CA GLY A 147 20.61 -17.27 -4.02
C GLY A 147 19.46 -16.28 -4.15
N ALA A 148 19.28 -15.68 -5.32
CA ALA A 148 18.20 -14.75 -5.60
C ALA A 148 16.80 -15.39 -5.46
N LEU A 149 16.64 -16.66 -5.85
CA LEU A 149 15.40 -17.41 -5.61
C LEU A 149 15.12 -17.68 -4.13
N ASN A 150 16.16 -17.95 -3.33
CA ASN A 150 16.02 -18.10 -1.89
C ASN A 150 15.57 -16.78 -1.22
N ASP A 151 16.15 -15.66 -1.62
CA ASP A 151 15.77 -14.34 -1.11
C ASP A 151 14.34 -13.95 -1.54
N ALA A 152 13.96 -14.30 -2.77
CA ALA A 152 12.59 -14.13 -3.26
C ALA A 152 11.59 -14.96 -2.44
N GLU A 153 11.91 -16.22 -2.10
CA GLU A 153 11.08 -17.04 -1.21
C GLU A 153 10.93 -16.42 0.17
N GLN A 154 12.02 -15.94 0.78
CA GLN A 154 11.95 -15.28 2.08
C GLN A 154 11.08 -14.02 2.02
N THR A 155 11.20 -13.22 0.95
CA THR A 155 10.38 -12.03 0.72
C THR A 155 8.91 -12.38 0.59
N LEU A 156 8.59 -13.42 -0.18
CA LEU A 156 7.24 -13.94 -0.34
C LEU A 156 6.68 -14.46 1.01
N CYS A 157 7.46 -15.22 1.76
CA CYS A 157 7.09 -15.70 3.08
C CYS A 157 6.78 -14.55 4.06
N LYS A 158 7.61 -13.50 4.11
CA LYS A 158 7.36 -12.32 4.93
C LYS A 158 6.02 -11.66 4.58
N LYS A 159 5.69 -11.55 3.30
CA LYS A 159 4.40 -10.98 2.85
C LYS A 159 3.22 -11.89 3.19
N LEU A 160 3.37 -13.21 3.07
CA LEU A 160 2.33 -14.16 3.49
C LEU A 160 2.06 -14.11 5.00
N VAL A 161 3.09 -13.89 5.82
CA VAL A 161 2.89 -13.62 7.26
C VAL A 161 2.06 -12.35 7.49
N LEU A 162 2.24 -11.29 6.68
CA LEU A 162 1.39 -10.11 6.75
C LEU A 162 -0.06 -10.41 6.33
N VAL A 163 -0.25 -11.25 5.32
CA VAL A 163 -1.59 -11.74 4.92
C VAL A 163 -2.25 -12.51 6.06
N LEU A 164 -1.54 -13.43 6.73
CA LEU A 164 -2.02 -14.17 7.90
C LEU A 164 -2.37 -13.24 9.07
N ASN A 165 -1.53 -12.24 9.35
CA ASN A 165 -1.82 -11.25 10.38
C ASN A 165 -3.07 -10.43 10.06
N ARG A 166 -3.32 -10.12 8.80
CA ARG A 166 -4.57 -9.45 8.38
C ARG A 166 -5.77 -10.37 8.48
N ALA A 167 -5.62 -11.63 8.09
CA ALA A 167 -6.66 -12.64 8.25
C ALA A 167 -7.04 -12.84 9.73
N LEU A 168 -6.08 -12.77 10.64
CA LEU A 168 -6.32 -12.89 12.08
C LEU A 168 -7.22 -11.75 12.61
N LEU A 169 -7.06 -10.54 12.09
CA LEU A 169 -7.84 -9.36 12.48
C LEU A 169 -9.29 -9.37 11.95
N CYS A 170 -9.60 -10.25 11.00
CA CYS A 170 -10.96 -10.45 10.51
C CYS A 170 -11.71 -11.37 11.47
N ASP A 171 -12.35 -10.81 12.51
CA ASP A 171 -13.13 -11.61 13.48
C ASP A 171 -14.48 -12.03 12.88
N PRO A 172 -14.77 -13.34 12.75
CA PRO A 172 -16.07 -13.82 12.27
C PRO A 172 -17.20 -13.60 13.26
N GLN A 173 -16.90 -13.29 14.55
CA GLN A 173 -17.89 -13.18 15.62
C GLN A 173 -18.34 -11.74 15.93
N GLU A 174 -17.88 -10.73 15.18
CA GLU A 174 -18.28 -9.35 15.42
C GLU A 174 -19.78 -9.14 15.13
N GLU A 175 -20.56 -8.68 16.12
CA GLU A 175 -22.04 -8.60 16.06
C GLU A 175 -22.58 -7.52 15.09
N ASN A 176 -21.76 -6.55 14.71
CA ASN A 176 -22.23 -5.39 13.91
C ASN A 176 -22.00 -5.60 12.41
N VAL A 177 -22.99 -6.16 11.71
CA VAL A 177 -22.95 -6.59 10.31
C VAL A 177 -22.44 -5.50 9.35
N HIS A 178 -22.87 -4.24 9.49
CA HIS A 178 -22.46 -3.16 8.58
C HIS A 178 -21.02 -2.68 8.80
N ARG A 179 -20.54 -2.72 10.02
CA ARG A 179 -19.17 -2.37 10.37
C ARG A 179 -18.21 -3.49 9.95
N LYS A 180 -18.67 -4.72 10.13
CA LYS A 180 -17.98 -5.94 9.74
C LYS A 180 -17.66 -5.96 8.24
N GLU A 181 -18.64 -5.69 7.39
CA GLU A 181 -18.43 -5.68 5.93
C GLU A 181 -17.40 -4.65 5.48
N ALA A 182 -17.44 -3.43 6.00
CA ALA A 182 -16.48 -2.38 5.66
C ALA A 182 -15.05 -2.71 6.13
N VAL A 183 -14.91 -3.28 7.33
CA VAL A 183 -13.62 -3.71 7.89
C VAL A 183 -13.08 -4.91 7.12
N TYR A 184 -13.93 -5.88 6.83
CA TYR A 184 -13.58 -7.04 6.01
C TYR A 184 -13.06 -6.64 4.63
N GLN A 185 -13.78 -5.76 3.92
CA GLN A 185 -13.34 -5.28 2.60
C GLN A 185 -12.01 -4.52 2.65
N GLU A 186 -11.75 -3.79 3.73
CA GLU A 186 -10.46 -3.12 3.93
C GLU A 186 -9.33 -4.14 4.10
N HIS A 187 -9.51 -5.13 4.97
CA HIS A 187 -8.51 -6.19 5.16
C HIS A 187 -8.30 -7.04 3.90
N ALA A 188 -9.38 -7.41 3.21
CA ALA A 188 -9.30 -8.17 1.96
C ALA A 188 -8.51 -7.40 0.89
N ARG A 189 -8.69 -6.08 0.76
CA ARG A 189 -7.90 -5.25 -0.15
C ARG A 189 -6.41 -5.23 0.19
N PHE A 190 -6.07 -5.16 1.48
CA PHE A 190 -4.67 -5.24 1.92
C PHE A 190 -4.06 -6.60 1.59
N MET A 191 -4.78 -7.68 1.88
CA MET A 191 -4.32 -9.04 1.54
C MET A 191 -4.10 -9.17 0.04
N GLN A 192 -5.07 -8.73 -0.78
CA GLN A 192 -4.96 -8.76 -2.23
C GLN A 192 -3.75 -7.97 -2.75
N ALA A 193 -3.45 -6.81 -2.16
CA ALA A 193 -2.28 -6.02 -2.54
C ALA A 193 -0.96 -6.79 -2.32
N PHE A 194 -0.80 -7.46 -1.17
CA PHE A 194 0.38 -8.27 -0.90
C PHE A 194 0.47 -9.50 -1.83
N LEU A 195 -0.67 -10.15 -2.11
CA LEU A 195 -0.71 -11.27 -3.04
C LEU A 195 -0.36 -10.84 -4.47
N THR A 196 -0.80 -9.67 -4.90
CA THR A 196 -0.43 -9.10 -6.20
C THR A 196 1.07 -8.79 -6.27
N GLU A 197 1.65 -8.20 -5.21
CA GLU A 197 3.08 -7.97 -5.14
C GLU A 197 3.89 -9.29 -5.14
N ASN A 198 3.38 -10.35 -4.53
CA ASN A 198 3.98 -11.68 -4.59
C ASN A 198 3.95 -12.24 -6.02
N GLU A 199 2.86 -12.03 -6.76
CA GLU A 199 2.76 -12.45 -8.16
C GLU A 199 3.85 -11.79 -9.02
N ASP A 200 4.13 -10.51 -8.79
CA ASP A 200 5.23 -9.80 -9.47
C ASP A 200 6.59 -10.42 -9.15
N VAL A 201 6.81 -10.86 -7.91
CA VAL A 201 8.03 -11.58 -7.52
C VAL A 201 8.11 -12.92 -8.24
N LEU A 202 7.02 -13.70 -8.26
CA LEU A 202 6.95 -14.99 -8.94
C LEU A 202 7.20 -14.89 -10.45
N ASN A 203 6.69 -13.84 -11.10
CA ASN A 203 6.92 -13.58 -12.52
C ASN A 203 8.40 -13.29 -12.80
N ARG A 204 9.08 -12.57 -11.90
CA ARG A 204 10.53 -12.35 -12.01
C ARG A 204 11.32 -13.63 -11.77
N CYS A 205 10.91 -14.47 -10.84
CA CYS A 205 11.50 -15.78 -10.62
C CYS A 205 11.32 -16.71 -11.86
N GLU A 206 10.17 -16.64 -12.52
CA GLU A 206 9.94 -17.37 -13.78
C GLU A 206 10.89 -16.93 -14.88
N LYS A 207 11.05 -15.60 -15.04
CA LYS A 207 11.98 -15.03 -16.01
C LYS A 207 13.42 -15.46 -15.71
N LEU A 208 13.84 -15.40 -14.42
CA LEU A 208 15.17 -15.84 -14.00
C LEU A 208 15.41 -17.32 -14.35
N LEU A 209 14.44 -18.17 -14.07
CA LEU A 209 14.53 -19.60 -14.38
C LEU A 209 14.62 -19.84 -15.89
N GLY A 210 13.83 -19.12 -16.70
CA GLY A 210 13.88 -19.18 -18.17
C GLY A 210 15.24 -18.78 -18.73
N GLU A 211 15.81 -17.65 -18.27
CA GLU A 211 17.14 -17.19 -18.70
C GLU A 211 18.24 -18.16 -18.23
N THR A 212 18.09 -18.76 -17.04
CA THR A 212 19.03 -19.77 -16.54
C THR A 212 19.04 -21.02 -17.42
N LEU A 213 17.87 -21.52 -17.79
CA LEU A 213 17.75 -22.66 -18.70
C LEU A 213 18.38 -22.37 -20.07
N ARG A 214 18.06 -21.22 -20.63
CA ARG A 214 18.62 -20.77 -21.89
C ARG A 214 20.15 -20.69 -21.84
N TYR A 215 20.72 -20.13 -20.78
CA TYR A 215 22.16 -20.06 -20.56
C TYR A 215 22.79 -21.46 -20.57
N VAL A 216 22.19 -22.42 -19.88
CA VAL A 216 22.71 -23.80 -19.80
C VAL A 216 22.65 -24.49 -21.19
N GLU A 217 21.58 -24.26 -21.96
CA GLU A 217 21.42 -24.83 -23.31
C GLU A 217 22.44 -24.23 -24.28
N GLU A 218 22.65 -22.91 -24.30
CA GLU A 218 23.61 -22.22 -25.17
C GLU A 218 25.04 -22.61 -24.83
N LYS A 219 25.38 -22.75 -23.55
CA LYS A 219 26.68 -23.23 -23.10
C LYS A 219 26.96 -24.68 -23.58
N LYS A 220 25.96 -25.54 -23.54
CA LYS A 220 26.09 -26.91 -24.09
C LYS A 220 26.25 -26.94 -25.60
N ALA A 221 25.65 -25.97 -26.30
CA ALA A 221 25.79 -25.84 -27.73
C ALA A 221 27.12 -25.21 -28.19
N GLY A 222 27.99 -24.77 -27.26
CA GLY A 222 29.26 -24.12 -27.55
C GLY A 222 29.13 -22.70 -28.08
N GLN A 223 27.99 -22.06 -27.90
CA GLN A 223 27.73 -20.66 -28.27
C GLN A 223 28.10 -19.75 -27.08
N GLU A 224 29.19 -18.99 -27.21
CA GLU A 224 29.68 -18.07 -26.18
C GLU A 224 29.00 -16.68 -26.19
N THR A 225 27.94 -16.46 -26.96
CA THR A 225 27.41 -15.12 -27.27
C THR A 225 26.23 -14.71 -26.40
N MET A 226 26.07 -15.26 -25.22
CA MET A 226 24.92 -14.92 -24.39
C MET A 226 25.07 -13.57 -23.70
N ASP A 227 24.03 -12.75 -23.79
CA ASP A 227 23.88 -11.53 -23.03
C ASP A 227 23.51 -11.84 -21.55
N LEU A 228 24.56 -12.06 -20.72
CA LEU A 228 24.40 -12.29 -19.28
C LEU A 228 23.75 -11.12 -18.54
N GLN A 229 23.63 -9.97 -19.23
CA GLN A 229 23.09 -8.75 -18.63
C GLN A 229 21.62 -8.91 -18.21
N ILE A 230 20.82 -9.59 -19.04
CA ILE A 230 19.40 -9.83 -18.72
C ILE A 230 19.27 -10.65 -17.43
N MET A 231 20.06 -11.70 -17.29
CA MET A 231 20.03 -12.54 -16.08
C MET A 231 20.50 -11.77 -14.85
N THR A 232 21.57 -11.00 -14.98
CA THR A 232 22.08 -10.12 -13.92
C THR A 232 21.06 -9.07 -13.51
N ASP A 233 20.39 -8.42 -14.46
CA ASP A 233 19.35 -7.43 -14.19
C ASP A 233 18.17 -8.03 -13.45
N VAL A 234 17.76 -9.25 -13.79
CA VAL A 234 16.69 -9.94 -13.07
C VAL A 234 17.11 -10.32 -11.65
N ILE A 235 18.33 -10.81 -11.46
CA ILE A 235 18.91 -11.09 -10.13
C ILE A 235 18.89 -9.81 -9.29
N HIS A 236 19.41 -8.71 -9.79
CA HIS A 236 19.40 -7.42 -9.09
C HIS A 236 18.00 -6.92 -8.77
N SER A 237 17.02 -7.15 -9.65
CA SER A 237 15.64 -6.76 -9.40
C SER A 237 15.01 -7.54 -8.23
N LEU A 238 15.37 -8.81 -8.04
CA LEU A 238 14.92 -9.63 -6.93
C LEU A 238 15.55 -9.21 -5.60
N TYR A 239 16.85 -8.90 -5.59
CA TYR A 239 17.53 -8.39 -4.39
C TYR A 239 16.99 -7.04 -3.92
N ASN A 240 16.71 -6.11 -4.84
CA ASN A 240 16.22 -4.78 -4.48
C ASN A 240 14.83 -4.79 -3.82
N ASP A 241 13.99 -5.77 -4.09
CA ASP A 241 12.70 -5.90 -3.42
C ASP A 241 12.83 -6.41 -1.98
N GLY A 242 13.83 -7.25 -1.69
CA GLY A 242 14.17 -7.66 -0.32
C GLY A 242 14.59 -6.47 0.55
N ILE A 243 15.43 -5.59 0.02
CA ILE A 243 15.95 -4.42 0.75
C ILE A 243 14.84 -3.38 1.04
N LYS A 244 13.85 -3.21 0.17
CA LYS A 244 12.73 -2.27 0.40
C LYS A 244 11.82 -2.67 1.55
N MET A 245 11.80 -3.91 1.96
CA MET A 245 11.00 -4.38 3.09
C MET A 245 11.64 -4.11 4.45
N ASP A 246 12.97 -4.11 4.54
CA ASP A 246 13.67 -3.92 5.83
C ASP A 246 13.72 -2.44 6.26
N ILE A 247 13.29 -1.49 5.41
CA ILE A 247 13.33 -0.03 5.67
C ILE A 247 11.96 0.57 6.06
N LYS A 248 10.89 -0.22 6.12
CA LYS A 248 9.52 0.23 6.48
C LYS A 248 9.03 -0.40 7.77
#